data_101dc942a23eed42596b1ef10803b66a
#
_entry.id   101dc942a23eed42596b1ef10803b66a
#
_cell.length_a   1.000
_cell.length_b   1.000
_cell.length_c   1.000
_cell.angle_alpha   90.00
_cell.angle_beta   90.00
_cell.angle_gamma   90.00
#
_symmetry.space_group_name_H-M   'P 1'
#
loop_
_entity.id
_entity.type
_entity.pdbx_description
1 polymer ?
#
loop_
_entity_poly.entity_id
_entity_poly.type
_entity_poly.pdbx_seq_one_letter_code
_entity_poly.pdbx_strand_id
1 'polypeptide(L)'
;MKTLLAAIMFATTTLFGADLVLEWQDNSDNEDGFEIWRKQNGGEWLLIAATNADDATFTDGIIPIGTTLSYKVRAWNQFGESGWTNIVSIKTYPPAAPTSLKGAAIKSKEVSFRSSPNGDSLNGDSSKREVRIRTYRDKHGRLVIERS
;
A
#
# COMPACT_ATOMS: atom_id res chain seq x y z
N MET A 1 -25.58 -25.91 -27.72
CA MET A 1 -25.55 -25.28 -26.40
C MET A 1 -24.15 -24.72 -26.20
N LYS A 2 -23.99 -23.38 -26.25
CA LYS A 2 -22.70 -22.71 -26.03
C LYS A 2 -22.62 -22.33 -24.57
N THR A 3 -21.78 -23.03 -23.81
CA THR A 3 -21.53 -22.72 -22.40
C THR A 3 -20.64 -21.48 -22.34
N LEU A 4 -21.18 -20.37 -21.87
CA LEU A 4 -20.45 -19.12 -21.62
C LEU A 4 -19.67 -19.29 -20.31
N LEU A 5 -18.35 -19.46 -20.41
CA LEU A 5 -17.46 -19.50 -19.25
C LEU A 5 -17.19 -18.05 -18.84
N ALA A 6 -17.87 -17.58 -17.80
CA ALA A 6 -17.60 -16.28 -17.22
C ALA A 6 -16.28 -16.36 -16.45
N ALA A 7 -15.24 -15.77 -16.99
CA ALA A 7 -13.97 -15.55 -16.27
C ALA A 7 -14.20 -14.46 -15.22
N ILE A 8 -14.32 -14.87 -13.96
CA ILE A 8 -14.30 -13.93 -12.82
C ILE A 8 -12.85 -13.49 -12.63
N MET A 9 -12.53 -12.30 -13.14
CA MET A 9 -11.28 -11.63 -12.80
C MET A 9 -11.36 -11.11 -11.36
N PHE A 10 -10.75 -11.82 -10.43
CA PHE A 10 -10.44 -11.23 -9.13
C PHE A 10 -9.31 -10.21 -9.35
N ALA A 11 -9.64 -8.93 -9.30
CA ALA A 11 -8.65 -7.87 -9.16
C ALA A 11 -8.06 -7.98 -7.74
N THR A 12 -6.95 -8.69 -7.60
CA THR A 12 -6.16 -8.65 -6.37
C THR A 12 -5.42 -7.32 -6.35
N THR A 13 -5.91 -6.38 -5.57
CA THR A 13 -5.13 -5.21 -5.19
C THR A 13 -4.00 -5.70 -4.29
N THR A 14 -2.83 -5.94 -4.88
CA THR A 14 -1.60 -6.15 -4.10
C THR A 14 -1.22 -4.82 -3.47
N LEU A 15 -1.56 -4.66 -2.21
CA LEU A 15 -1.00 -3.59 -1.41
C LEU A 15 0.45 -4.02 -1.11
N PHE A 16 1.42 -3.31 -1.69
CA PHE A 16 2.84 -3.58 -1.48
C PHE A 16 3.17 -3.39 0.01
N GLY A 17 3.35 -4.49 0.72
CA GLY A 17 3.96 -4.55 2.04
C GLY A 17 5.47 -4.64 1.91
N ALA A 18 6.18 -4.49 3.02
CA ALA A 18 7.63 -4.67 3.06
C ALA A 18 8.00 -6.10 2.63
N ASP A 19 9.14 -6.26 1.96
CA ASP A 19 9.71 -7.55 1.64
C ASP A 19 10.12 -8.28 2.92
N LEU A 20 9.84 -9.58 2.98
CA LEU A 20 10.28 -10.44 4.07
C LEU A 20 11.47 -11.28 3.61
N VAL A 21 12.60 -11.09 4.26
CA VAL A 21 13.79 -11.91 4.04
C VAL A 21 13.79 -13.07 5.03
N LEU A 22 13.88 -14.28 4.49
CA LEU A 22 14.11 -15.52 5.23
C LEU A 22 15.58 -15.90 5.08
N GLU A 23 16.19 -16.31 6.18
CA GLU A 23 17.56 -16.81 6.20
C GLU A 23 17.56 -18.12 6.98
N TRP A 24 18.35 -19.10 6.53
CA TRP A 24 18.54 -20.37 7.23
C TRP A 24 20.00 -20.75 7.21
N GLN A 25 20.36 -21.69 8.07
CA GLN A 25 21.70 -22.27 8.05
C GLN A 25 21.68 -23.48 7.12
N ASP A 26 22.53 -23.44 6.12
CA ASP A 26 22.82 -24.59 5.29
C ASP A 26 23.74 -25.55 6.07
N ASN A 27 23.29 -26.78 6.23
CA ASN A 27 24.04 -27.86 6.88
C ASN A 27 24.22 -29.04 5.92
N SER A 28 23.92 -28.86 4.66
CA SER A 28 24.01 -29.86 3.60
C SER A 28 25.29 -29.62 2.80
N ASP A 29 25.72 -30.61 2.06
CA ASP A 29 26.83 -30.52 1.12
C ASP A 29 26.54 -31.27 -0.19
N ASN A 30 25.29 -31.71 -0.34
CA ASN A 30 24.87 -32.54 -1.48
C ASN A 30 23.42 -32.27 -1.93
N GLU A 31 22.86 -31.17 -1.56
CA GLU A 31 21.54 -30.74 -2.00
C GLU A 31 21.58 -30.18 -3.42
N ASP A 32 20.46 -30.31 -4.14
CA ASP A 32 20.22 -29.61 -5.42
C ASP A 32 19.56 -28.23 -5.19
N GLY A 33 19.05 -27.97 -3.95
CA GLY A 33 18.45 -26.73 -3.56
C GLY A 33 17.58 -26.83 -2.32
N PHE A 34 16.84 -25.76 -2.05
CA PHE A 34 15.93 -25.67 -0.91
C PHE A 34 14.50 -25.37 -1.36
N GLU A 35 13.53 -25.98 -0.69
CA GLU A 35 12.11 -25.70 -0.85
C GLU A 35 11.63 -24.79 0.27
N ILE A 36 11.00 -23.68 -0.07
CA ILE A 36 10.40 -22.73 0.84
C ILE A 36 8.89 -22.91 0.85
N TRP A 37 8.36 -23.25 1.99
CA TRP A 37 6.94 -23.48 2.18
C TRP A 37 6.33 -22.44 3.10
N ARG A 38 5.17 -21.91 2.70
CA ARG A 38 4.42 -20.90 3.45
C ARG A 38 3.00 -21.38 3.70
N LYS A 39 2.46 -21.04 4.86
CA LYS A 39 1.01 -21.10 5.12
C LYS A 39 0.52 -19.75 5.63
N GLN A 40 -0.73 -19.46 5.34
CA GLN A 40 -1.39 -18.22 5.73
C GLN A 40 -2.55 -18.50 6.68
N ASN A 41 -2.63 -17.76 7.80
CA ASN A 41 -3.72 -17.83 8.78
C ASN A 41 -4.05 -19.26 9.26
N GLY A 42 -3.03 -20.12 9.41
CA GLY A 42 -3.21 -21.50 9.84
C GLY A 42 -3.76 -22.46 8.77
N GLY A 43 -3.89 -22.01 7.51
CA GLY A 43 -4.32 -22.83 6.39
C GLY A 43 -3.29 -23.89 5.97
N GLU A 44 -3.41 -24.33 4.73
CA GLU A 44 -2.52 -25.36 4.16
C GLU A 44 -1.11 -24.82 3.87
N TRP A 45 -0.13 -25.73 3.93
CA TRP A 45 1.23 -25.44 3.50
C TRP A 45 1.33 -25.45 1.98
N LEU A 46 1.86 -24.39 1.41
CA LEU A 46 2.08 -24.22 -0.02
C LEU A 46 3.57 -24.03 -0.29
N LEU A 47 4.10 -24.74 -1.27
CA LEU A 47 5.42 -24.48 -1.82
C LEU A 47 5.36 -23.13 -2.56
N ILE A 48 6.12 -22.15 -2.11
CA ILE A 48 6.15 -20.81 -2.70
C ILE A 48 7.38 -20.54 -3.55
N ALA A 49 8.48 -21.24 -3.28
CA ALA A 49 9.72 -21.12 -4.03
C ALA A 49 10.61 -22.35 -3.83
N ALA A 50 11.53 -22.52 -4.78
CA ALA A 50 12.71 -23.37 -4.66
C ALA A 50 13.93 -22.52 -5.03
N THR A 51 15.02 -22.67 -4.26
CA THR A 51 16.31 -22.03 -4.52
C THR A 51 17.31 -23.05 -5.07
N ASN A 52 18.46 -22.55 -5.52
CA ASN A 52 19.56 -23.43 -5.92
C ASN A 52 20.32 -23.98 -4.69
N ALA A 53 21.24 -24.91 -4.93
CA ALA A 53 22.24 -25.30 -3.96
C ALA A 53 23.00 -24.08 -3.43
N ASP A 54 23.46 -24.14 -2.17
CA ASP A 54 24.19 -23.09 -1.48
C ASP A 54 23.43 -21.75 -1.25
N ASP A 55 22.20 -21.61 -1.73
CA ASP A 55 21.37 -20.44 -1.45
C ASP A 55 20.73 -20.57 -0.06
N ALA A 56 21.19 -19.80 0.91
CA ALA A 56 20.69 -19.82 2.28
C ALA A 56 19.72 -18.66 2.61
N THR A 57 19.18 -17.99 1.59
CA THR A 57 18.26 -16.86 1.74
C THR A 57 17.15 -16.87 0.70
N PHE A 58 15.99 -16.31 1.09
CA PHE A 58 14.86 -16.09 0.16
C PHE A 58 14.08 -14.83 0.55
N THR A 59 13.67 -14.05 -0.43
CA THR A 59 12.83 -12.86 -0.21
C THR A 59 11.40 -13.09 -0.70
N ASP A 60 10.46 -13.08 0.23
CA ASP A 60 9.02 -13.09 -0.11
C ASP A 60 8.51 -11.65 -0.23
N GLY A 61 8.27 -11.20 -1.48
CA GLY A 61 7.75 -9.86 -1.80
C GLY A 61 6.21 -9.79 -1.81
N ILE A 62 5.51 -10.88 -1.49
CA ILE A 62 4.04 -10.93 -1.52
C ILE A 62 3.52 -11.13 -0.10
N ILE A 63 3.56 -10.06 0.70
CA ILE A 63 3.15 -10.07 2.09
C ILE A 63 1.80 -9.38 2.27
N PRO A 64 0.68 -10.12 2.43
CA PRO A 64 -0.62 -9.53 2.68
C PRO A 64 -0.67 -8.87 4.07
N ILE A 65 -1.32 -7.72 4.18
CA ILE A 65 -1.51 -7.02 5.45
C ILE A 65 -2.58 -7.72 6.29
N GLY A 66 -2.41 -7.71 7.61
CA GLY A 66 -3.38 -8.25 8.56
C GLY A 66 -3.42 -9.77 8.62
N THR A 67 -2.37 -10.45 8.15
CA THR A 67 -2.28 -11.91 8.10
C THR A 67 -1.19 -12.46 9.01
N THR A 68 -1.32 -13.71 9.40
CA THR A 68 -0.25 -14.50 10.01
C THR A 68 0.33 -15.41 8.95
N LEU A 69 1.61 -15.24 8.67
CA LEU A 69 2.37 -16.07 7.74
C LEU A 69 3.32 -16.96 8.55
N SER A 70 3.37 -18.24 8.18
CA SER A 70 4.32 -19.18 8.77
C SER A 70 5.16 -19.81 7.66
N TYR A 71 6.44 -20.01 7.93
CA TYR A 71 7.41 -20.52 6.98
C TYR A 71 8.17 -21.69 7.54
N LYS A 72 8.58 -22.59 6.68
CA LYS A 72 9.53 -23.68 6.91
C LYS A 72 10.29 -23.96 5.64
N VAL A 73 11.51 -24.46 5.76
CA VAL A 73 12.42 -24.77 4.65
C VAL A 73 12.92 -26.20 4.80
N ARG A 74 13.21 -26.87 3.68
CA ARG A 74 13.95 -28.13 3.64
C ARG A 74 14.86 -28.17 2.43
N ALA A 75 15.96 -28.90 2.52
CA ALA A 75 16.80 -29.24 1.40
C ALA A 75 16.19 -30.39 0.59
N TRP A 76 16.52 -30.48 -0.69
CA TRP A 76 16.14 -31.58 -1.55
C TRP A 76 17.23 -31.91 -2.57
N ASN A 77 17.27 -33.16 -3.02
CA ASN A 77 18.06 -33.61 -4.15
C ASN A 77 17.35 -34.76 -4.87
N GLN A 78 18.01 -35.36 -5.88
CA GLN A 78 17.46 -36.48 -6.65
C GLN A 78 17.11 -37.73 -5.82
N PHE A 79 17.61 -37.84 -4.59
CA PHE A 79 17.36 -38.97 -3.69
C PHE A 79 16.27 -38.75 -2.66
N GLY A 80 15.78 -37.51 -2.54
CA GLY A 80 14.67 -37.13 -1.64
C GLY A 80 14.88 -35.79 -0.94
N GLU A 81 14.08 -35.58 0.10
CA GLU A 81 14.08 -34.35 0.87
C GLU A 81 14.58 -34.56 2.28
N SER A 82 15.15 -33.50 2.86
CA SER A 82 15.58 -33.46 4.26
C SER A 82 14.41 -33.31 5.23
N GLY A 83 14.71 -33.34 6.53
CA GLY A 83 13.80 -32.83 7.56
C GLY A 83 13.56 -31.32 7.40
N TRP A 84 12.53 -30.83 8.06
CA TRP A 84 12.18 -29.40 8.05
C TRP A 84 13.02 -28.59 9.03
N THR A 85 13.25 -27.32 8.74
CA THR A 85 13.66 -26.33 9.74
C THR A 85 12.57 -26.17 10.83
N ASN A 86 12.88 -25.39 11.87
CA ASN A 86 11.83 -24.85 12.73
C ASN A 86 10.85 -24.00 11.92
N ILE A 87 9.64 -23.81 12.45
CA ILE A 87 8.63 -22.92 11.86
C ILE A 87 8.82 -21.51 12.42
N VAL A 88 8.94 -20.53 11.53
CA VAL A 88 8.91 -19.11 11.87
C VAL A 88 7.54 -18.56 11.51
N SER A 89 6.91 -17.82 12.42
CA SER A 89 5.61 -17.20 12.19
C SER A 89 5.68 -15.70 12.46
N ILE A 90 5.16 -14.92 11.53
CA ILE A 90 5.07 -13.46 11.61
C ILE A 90 3.61 -13.03 11.38
N LYS A 91 3.20 -11.99 12.09
CA LYS A 91 1.91 -11.33 11.87
C LYS A 91 2.13 -9.94 11.31
N THR A 92 1.51 -9.67 10.18
CA THR A 92 1.56 -8.38 9.52
C THR A 92 0.44 -7.48 10.05
N TYR A 93 0.74 -6.18 10.21
CA TYR A 93 -0.21 -5.20 10.70
C TYR A 93 -0.33 -4.05 9.71
N PRO A 94 -1.53 -3.48 9.53
CA PRO A 94 -1.65 -2.22 8.82
C PRO A 94 -0.94 -1.10 9.62
N PRO A 95 -0.52 -0.02 8.97
CA PRO A 95 -0.02 1.15 9.67
C PRO A 95 -1.05 1.63 10.70
N ALA A 96 -0.58 2.13 11.83
CA ALA A 96 -1.46 2.76 12.82
C ALA A 96 -2.14 3.99 12.21
N ALA A 97 -3.41 4.20 12.53
CA ALA A 97 -4.11 5.41 12.10
C ALA A 97 -3.41 6.65 12.67
N PRO A 98 -3.21 7.72 11.87
CA PRO A 98 -2.70 8.98 12.40
C PRO A 98 -3.69 9.53 13.43
N THR A 99 -3.15 9.96 14.57
CA THR A 99 -3.95 10.56 15.65
C THR A 99 -3.89 12.08 15.54
N SER A 100 -5.02 12.75 15.84
CA SER A 100 -5.16 14.22 15.91
C SER A 100 -4.82 14.99 14.62
N LEU A 101 -5.74 14.96 13.66
CA LEU A 101 -5.74 15.92 12.57
C LEU A 101 -6.07 17.31 13.16
N LYS A 102 -5.08 18.18 13.32
CA LYS A 102 -5.27 19.59 13.64
C LYS A 102 -5.62 20.32 12.35
N GLY A 103 -6.70 21.11 12.40
CA GLY A 103 -7.37 21.70 11.26
C GLY A 103 -6.46 22.31 10.18
N ALA A 104 -6.85 22.10 8.94
CA ALA A 104 -6.22 22.73 7.79
C ALA A 104 -6.56 24.22 7.75
N ALA A 105 -5.57 25.09 7.84
CA ALA A 105 -5.75 26.51 7.54
C ALA A 105 -5.81 26.67 6.01
N ILE A 106 -6.88 27.24 5.49
CA ILE A 106 -6.95 27.65 4.08
C ILE A 106 -6.03 28.87 3.95
N LYS A 107 -4.86 28.70 3.36
CA LYS A 107 -4.04 29.81 2.95
C LYS A 107 -4.70 30.46 1.73
N SER A 108 -5.46 31.54 1.93
CA SER A 108 -5.92 32.38 0.82
C SER A 108 -4.69 32.98 0.17
N LYS A 109 -4.45 32.67 -1.09
CA LYS A 109 -3.45 33.36 -1.88
C LYS A 109 -3.99 34.76 -2.14
N GLU A 110 -3.41 35.74 -1.46
CA GLU A 110 -3.73 37.13 -1.71
C GLU A 110 -3.30 37.47 -3.16
N VAL A 111 -4.27 37.62 -4.06
CA VAL A 111 -4.02 38.09 -5.42
C VAL A 111 -3.95 39.60 -5.33
N SER A 112 -2.76 40.14 -5.13
CA SER A 112 -2.53 41.59 -5.24
C SER A 112 -2.58 42.00 -6.72
N PHE A 113 -3.64 42.68 -7.13
CA PHE A 113 -3.66 43.36 -8.40
C PHE A 113 -2.79 44.61 -8.28
N ARG A 114 -1.62 44.59 -8.90
CA ARG A 114 -0.84 45.80 -9.12
C ARG A 114 -1.55 46.59 -10.21
N SER A 115 -2.14 47.72 -9.87
CA SER A 115 -2.56 48.70 -10.86
C SER A 115 -1.33 49.21 -11.60
N SER A 116 -1.34 49.10 -12.91
CA SER A 116 -0.31 49.66 -13.81
C SER A 116 -0.29 51.20 -13.68
N PRO A 117 0.90 51.84 -13.59
CA PRO A 117 0.98 53.27 -13.39
C PRO A 117 0.85 54.10 -14.68
N ASN A 118 0.29 53.58 -15.75
CA ASN A 118 0.04 54.36 -16.96
C ASN A 118 -1.43 54.65 -17.07
N GLY A 119 -1.76 55.93 -16.80
CA GLY A 119 -3.07 56.46 -16.91
C GLY A 119 -3.63 56.37 -18.34
N ASP A 120 -4.75 55.70 -18.45
CA ASP A 120 -5.68 55.94 -19.52
C ASP A 120 -7.07 56.06 -18.90
N SER A 121 -7.57 57.28 -18.96
CA SER A 121 -8.85 57.69 -18.41
C SER A 121 -9.96 57.23 -19.35
N LEU A 122 -10.61 56.13 -18.98
CA LEU A 122 -11.92 55.82 -19.53
C LEU A 122 -12.97 56.02 -18.45
N ASN A 123 -13.71 57.07 -18.59
CA ASN A 123 -14.93 57.34 -17.85
C ASN A 123 -15.87 56.13 -17.87
N GLY A 124 -16.01 55.49 -16.73
CA GLY A 124 -16.96 54.43 -16.50
C GLY A 124 -17.10 54.20 -15.00
N ASP A 125 -18.21 54.68 -14.48
CA ASP A 125 -18.68 54.47 -13.11
C ASP A 125 -18.56 52.99 -12.71
N SER A 126 -17.45 52.65 -12.06
CA SER A 126 -17.25 51.35 -11.45
C SER A 126 -17.54 51.43 -9.97
N SER A 127 -18.80 51.34 -9.62
CA SER A 127 -19.20 51.01 -8.27
C SER A 127 -18.46 49.72 -7.87
N LYS A 128 -17.46 49.85 -7.02
CA LYS A 128 -16.71 48.74 -6.41
C LYS A 128 -17.71 47.82 -5.71
N ARG A 129 -18.16 46.78 -6.40
CA ARG A 129 -18.85 45.69 -5.75
C ARG A 129 -17.80 44.85 -5.05
N GLU A 130 -17.61 45.11 -3.79
CA GLU A 130 -16.84 44.21 -2.92
C GLU A 130 -17.65 42.92 -2.74
N VAL A 131 -17.24 41.88 -3.45
CA VAL A 131 -17.87 40.57 -3.30
C VAL A 131 -17.29 39.95 -2.05
N ARG A 132 -18.06 39.95 -0.98
CA ARG A 132 -17.72 39.24 0.25
C ARG A 132 -18.15 37.79 0.11
N ILE A 133 -17.20 36.90 0.15
CA ILE A 133 -17.45 35.47 0.17
C ILE A 133 -17.34 35.00 1.62
N ARG A 134 -18.40 34.43 2.17
CA ARG A 134 -18.40 33.78 3.46
C ARG A 134 -18.44 32.29 3.23
N THR A 135 -17.52 31.56 3.89
CA THR A 135 -17.52 30.11 3.93
C THR A 135 -17.79 29.62 5.33
N TYR A 136 -18.79 28.76 5.49
CA TYR A 136 -19.09 28.11 6.75
C TYR A 136 -19.55 26.65 6.51
N ARG A 137 -19.60 25.86 7.57
CA ARG A 137 -20.16 24.50 7.48
C ARG A 137 -21.58 24.53 8.01
N ASP A 138 -22.50 23.89 7.28
CA ASP A 138 -23.87 23.70 7.73
C ASP A 138 -23.94 22.69 8.89
N LYS A 139 -25.13 22.50 9.44
CA LYS A 139 -25.41 21.55 10.51
C LYS A 139 -25.13 20.08 10.16
N HIS A 140 -24.88 19.78 8.88
CA HIS A 140 -24.53 18.46 8.35
C HIS A 140 -23.05 18.36 7.98
N GLY A 141 -22.22 19.38 8.31
CA GLY A 141 -20.80 19.42 8.03
C GLY A 141 -20.42 19.75 6.60
N ARG A 142 -21.37 20.13 5.72
CA ARG A 142 -21.12 20.51 4.31
C ARG A 142 -20.63 21.94 4.22
N LEU A 143 -19.63 22.17 3.35
CA LEU A 143 -19.11 23.52 3.08
C LEU A 143 -20.13 24.32 2.28
N VAL A 144 -20.56 25.47 2.81
CA VAL A 144 -21.44 26.41 2.14
C VAL A 144 -20.65 27.67 1.80
N ILE A 145 -20.84 28.17 0.58
CA ILE A 145 -20.21 29.39 0.06
C ILE A 145 -21.33 30.38 -0.27
N GLU A 146 -21.37 31.47 0.46
CA GLU A 146 -22.33 32.57 0.20
C GLU A 146 -21.61 33.77 -0.38
N ARG A 147 -22.26 34.39 -1.39
CA ARG A 147 -21.88 35.67 -1.94
C ARG A 147 -22.84 36.72 -1.45
N SER A 148 -22.36 37.77 -0.84
CA SER A 148 -23.14 38.97 -0.46
C SER A 148 -22.69 40.16 -1.29
#